data_5302f4d887360a40460cb7f0f2714f1a
#
_entry.id   5302f4d887360a40460cb7f0f2714f1a
#
_cell.length_a   1.000
_cell.length_b   1.000
_cell.length_c   1.000
_cell.angle_alpha   90.00
_cell.angle_beta   90.00
_cell.angle_gamma   90.00
#
_symmetry.space_group_name_H-M   'P 1'
#
loop_
_entity.id
_entity.type
_entity.pdbx_description
1 polymer ?
#
loop_
_entity_poly.entity_id
_entity_poly.type
_entity_poly.pdbx_seq_one_letter_code
_entity_poly.pdbx_strand_id
1 'polypeptide(L)'
;MARKIITVFGGSGFIGRHLVRRLAAKGYAVRAAVRDVEAAAHLKPMGDAGQVVAWPADVKNLASVRAAVEGSYAVINLVGILSPWSKQTFDRVHVDGAKNVATVVAALGIKRLIHMSALGASLESESRYAQTKAMGETAVSDACPSATIMRPSVVFGPEDRFFNIFASLTRFSVTLPVIGAPIMPKIELGGEHGISIDFFG
;
A
#
# COMPACT_ATOMS: atom_id res chain seq x y z
N MET A 1 22.71 4.49 22.77
CA MET A 1 22.10 5.52 21.90
C MET A 1 20.61 5.23 21.75
N ALA A 2 19.74 6.25 21.78
CA ALA A 2 18.31 6.07 21.53
C ALA A 2 18.07 5.59 20.09
N ARG A 3 17.16 4.61 19.92
CA ARG A 3 16.79 4.10 18.58
C ARG A 3 16.10 5.21 17.78
N LYS A 4 16.42 5.33 16.50
CA LYS A 4 15.68 6.22 15.57
C LYS A 4 14.28 5.66 15.34
N ILE A 5 13.27 6.52 15.46
CA ILE A 5 11.87 6.14 15.29
C ILE A 5 11.49 6.23 13.79
N ILE A 6 10.90 5.18 13.26
CA ILE A 6 10.29 5.20 11.93
C ILE A 6 8.78 5.01 12.09
N THR A 7 7.99 5.98 11.62
CA THR A 7 6.54 5.85 11.59
C THR A 7 6.09 5.24 10.27
N VAL A 8 5.30 4.17 10.35
CA VAL A 8 4.79 3.42 9.20
C VAL A 8 3.26 3.46 9.21
N PHE A 9 2.67 4.31 8.37
CA PHE A 9 1.23 4.28 8.12
C PHE A 9 0.88 3.05 7.29
N GLY A 10 -0.15 2.30 7.71
CA GLY A 10 -0.49 1.01 7.10
C GLY A 10 0.44 -0.13 7.53
N GLY A 11 1.13 0.02 8.66
CA GLY A 11 2.09 -0.97 9.17
C GLY A 11 1.50 -2.35 9.46
N SER A 12 0.20 -2.47 9.74
CA SER A 12 -0.50 -3.74 9.96
C SER A 12 -0.95 -4.44 8.67
N GLY A 13 -0.86 -3.76 7.51
CA GLY A 13 -1.22 -4.32 6.21
C GLY A 13 -0.22 -5.36 5.70
N PHE A 14 -0.51 -5.93 4.52
CA PHE A 14 0.32 -6.97 3.89
C PHE A 14 1.79 -6.54 3.76
N ILE A 15 2.08 -5.46 3.02
CA ILE A 15 3.46 -4.96 2.87
C ILE A 15 4.00 -4.44 4.21
N GLY A 16 3.14 -3.76 4.97
CA GLY A 16 3.52 -3.11 6.22
C GLY A 16 4.11 -4.05 7.26
N ARG A 17 3.50 -5.22 7.50
CA ARG A 17 3.98 -6.20 8.47
C ARG A 17 5.39 -6.71 8.16
N HIS A 18 5.69 -6.94 6.89
CA HIS A 18 7.03 -7.37 6.46
C HIS A 18 8.05 -6.24 6.63
N LEU A 19 7.65 -5.00 6.33
CA LEU A 19 8.50 -3.82 6.51
C LEU A 19 8.78 -3.57 8.00
N VAL A 20 7.75 -3.61 8.86
CA VAL A 20 7.89 -3.45 10.32
C VAL A 20 8.90 -4.45 10.88
N ARG A 21 8.76 -5.73 10.55
CA ARG A 21 9.71 -6.78 10.97
C ARG A 21 11.14 -6.46 10.52
N ARG A 22 11.34 -6.06 9.26
CA ARG A 22 12.67 -5.73 8.73
C ARG A 22 13.28 -4.50 9.37
N LEU A 23 12.48 -3.47 9.65
CA LEU A 23 12.94 -2.25 10.33
C LEU A 23 13.35 -2.55 11.77
N ALA A 24 12.55 -3.34 12.50
CA ALA A 24 12.89 -3.77 13.85
C ALA A 24 14.20 -4.58 13.87
N ALA A 25 14.36 -5.55 12.97
CA ALA A 25 15.60 -6.33 12.84
C ALA A 25 16.84 -5.47 12.51
N LYS A 26 16.65 -4.29 11.88
CA LYS A 26 17.73 -3.31 11.63
C LYS A 26 17.96 -2.34 12.81
N GLY A 27 17.31 -2.56 13.94
CA GLY A 27 17.52 -1.78 15.17
C GLY A 27 16.72 -0.48 15.25
N TYR A 28 15.80 -0.20 14.34
CA TYR A 28 14.91 0.96 14.45
C TYR A 28 13.79 0.70 15.46
N ALA A 29 13.34 1.75 16.15
CA ALA A 29 12.05 1.74 16.82
C ALA A 29 10.96 2.00 15.77
N VAL A 30 9.90 1.21 15.77
CA VAL A 30 8.85 1.29 14.76
C VAL A 30 7.53 1.71 15.40
N ARG A 31 6.98 2.82 14.95
CA ARG A 31 5.63 3.25 15.26
C ARG A 31 4.72 2.86 14.10
N ALA A 32 3.98 1.76 14.26
CA ALA A 32 3.00 1.31 13.28
C ALA A 32 1.72 2.13 13.44
N ALA A 33 1.51 3.13 12.59
CA ALA A 33 0.35 4.01 12.61
C ALA A 33 -0.84 3.28 11.96
N VAL A 34 -1.84 2.95 12.76
CA VAL A 34 -2.98 2.09 12.38
C VAL A 34 -4.29 2.65 12.93
N ARG A 35 -5.41 2.34 12.29
CA ARG A 35 -6.75 2.76 12.77
C ARG A 35 -7.23 1.90 13.94
N ASP A 36 -6.90 0.63 13.91
CA ASP A 36 -7.25 -0.34 14.94
C ASP A 36 -5.97 -0.92 15.55
N VAL A 37 -5.71 -0.52 16.79
CA VAL A 37 -4.51 -0.92 17.54
C VAL A 37 -4.61 -2.37 18.01
N GLU A 38 -5.82 -2.84 18.32
CA GLU A 38 -6.04 -4.22 18.78
C GLU A 38 -5.82 -5.21 17.63
N ALA A 39 -6.39 -4.93 16.46
CA ALA A 39 -6.15 -5.73 15.26
C ALA A 39 -4.67 -5.75 14.83
N ALA A 40 -3.88 -4.74 15.23
CA ALA A 40 -2.46 -4.65 14.96
C ALA A 40 -1.57 -5.32 16.03
N ALA A 41 -2.14 -5.98 17.04
CA ALA A 41 -1.39 -6.63 18.14
C ALA A 41 -0.36 -7.66 17.65
N HIS A 42 -0.61 -8.29 16.49
CA HIS A 42 0.31 -9.23 15.82
C HIS A 42 1.67 -8.63 15.43
N LEU A 43 1.80 -7.29 15.44
CA LEU A 43 3.07 -6.60 15.17
C LEU A 43 4.01 -6.59 16.39
N LYS A 44 3.47 -6.62 17.60
CA LYS A 44 4.27 -6.50 18.84
C LYS A 44 5.43 -7.50 18.93
N PRO A 45 5.27 -8.80 18.60
CA PRO A 45 6.35 -9.77 18.67
C PRO A 45 7.38 -9.66 17.53
N MET A 46 7.27 -8.68 16.63
CA MET A 46 8.18 -8.52 15.48
C MET A 46 9.50 -7.80 15.84
N GLY A 47 9.68 -7.39 17.08
CA GLY A 47 10.90 -6.77 17.61
C GLY A 47 11.05 -6.99 19.10
N ASP A 48 12.05 -6.37 19.71
CA ASP A 48 12.25 -6.39 21.16
C ASP A 48 11.08 -5.73 21.91
N ALA A 49 10.99 -5.95 23.22
CA ALA A 49 9.98 -5.31 24.04
C ALA A 49 10.00 -3.77 23.88
N GLY A 50 8.86 -3.19 23.50
CA GLY A 50 8.71 -1.76 23.26
C GLY A 50 9.33 -1.22 21.96
N GLN A 51 9.97 -2.06 21.15
CA GLN A 51 10.59 -1.65 19.90
C GLN A 51 9.57 -1.41 18.79
N VAL A 52 8.51 -2.20 18.73
CA VAL A 52 7.39 -2.06 17.79
C VAL A 52 6.13 -1.70 18.56
N VAL A 53 5.58 -0.53 18.26
CA VAL A 53 4.38 0.00 18.93
C VAL A 53 3.30 0.28 17.89
N ALA A 54 2.11 -0.30 18.09
CA ALA A 54 0.93 0.11 17.36
C ALA A 54 0.44 1.46 17.90
N TRP A 55 0.24 2.43 17.01
CA TRP A 55 -0.15 3.81 17.35
C TRP A 55 -1.47 4.18 16.65
N PRO A 56 -2.48 4.68 17.39
CA PRO A 56 -3.75 5.01 16.76
C PRO A 56 -3.60 6.22 15.84
N ALA A 57 -3.90 6.04 14.55
CA ALA A 57 -3.86 7.11 13.56
C ALA A 57 -4.76 6.82 12.36
N ASP A 58 -5.44 7.86 11.86
CA ASP A 58 -6.15 7.87 10.59
C ASP A 58 -5.54 8.96 9.70
N VAL A 59 -5.05 8.58 8.52
CA VAL A 59 -4.45 9.53 7.55
C VAL A 59 -5.40 10.65 7.12
N LYS A 60 -6.71 10.44 7.26
CA LYS A 60 -7.74 11.45 6.98
C LYS A 60 -7.87 12.52 8.07
N ASN A 61 -7.25 12.32 9.23
CA ASN A 61 -7.27 13.23 10.36
C ASN A 61 -5.88 13.83 10.59
N LEU A 62 -5.71 15.10 10.25
CA LEU A 62 -4.43 15.79 10.31
C LEU A 62 -3.82 15.79 11.72
N ALA A 63 -4.65 15.95 12.77
CA ALA A 63 -4.18 15.95 14.15
C ALA A 63 -3.63 14.57 14.56
N SER A 64 -4.30 13.49 14.17
CA SER A 64 -3.82 12.12 14.43
C SER A 64 -2.55 11.79 13.65
N VAL A 65 -2.44 12.29 12.41
CA VAL A 65 -1.20 12.18 11.60
C VAL A 65 -0.06 12.89 12.30
N ARG A 66 -0.28 14.13 12.78
CA ARG A 66 0.74 14.89 13.50
C ARG A 66 1.24 14.15 14.73
N ALA A 67 0.33 13.68 15.58
CA ALA A 67 0.69 12.92 16.78
C ALA A 67 1.48 11.63 16.46
N ALA A 68 1.15 10.96 15.35
CA ALA A 68 1.86 9.76 14.92
C ALA A 68 3.26 10.04 14.37
N VAL A 69 3.46 11.19 13.73
CA VAL A 69 4.71 11.54 13.03
C VAL A 69 5.71 12.26 13.92
N GLU A 70 5.26 12.91 15.01
CA GLU A 70 6.10 13.70 15.90
C GLU A 70 7.29 12.88 16.45
N GLY A 71 8.50 13.46 16.37
CA GLY A 71 9.74 12.81 16.77
C GLY A 71 10.25 11.71 15.85
N SER A 72 9.64 11.51 14.68
CA SER A 72 10.09 10.49 13.73
C SER A 72 11.35 10.92 12.98
N TYR A 73 12.25 9.97 12.80
CA TYR A 73 13.43 10.09 11.92
C TYR A 73 13.05 9.95 10.45
N ALA A 74 12.07 9.09 10.15
CA ALA A 74 11.54 8.86 8.82
C ALA A 74 10.05 8.46 8.90
N VAL A 75 9.33 8.73 7.84
CA VAL A 75 7.91 8.37 7.70
C VAL A 75 7.70 7.57 6.42
N ILE A 76 6.94 6.49 6.52
CA ILE A 76 6.60 5.64 5.39
C ILE A 76 5.07 5.54 5.32
N ASN A 77 4.49 5.96 4.19
CA ASN A 77 3.06 5.87 3.96
C ASN A 77 2.76 4.74 2.97
N LEU A 78 2.21 3.65 3.49
CA LEU A 78 1.77 2.47 2.73
C LEU A 78 0.25 2.40 2.62
N VAL A 79 -0.47 3.42 3.10
CA VAL A 79 -1.94 3.39 3.13
C VAL A 79 -2.50 3.47 1.72
N GLY A 80 -3.35 2.52 1.40
CA GLY A 80 -4.13 2.45 0.17
C GLY A 80 -5.29 1.50 0.32
N ILE A 81 -6.29 1.65 -0.53
CA ILE A 81 -7.46 0.76 -0.62
C ILE A 81 -7.61 0.27 -2.05
N LEU A 82 -8.08 -0.95 -2.25
CA LEU A 82 -8.34 -1.52 -3.59
C LEU A 82 -9.79 -1.31 -4.02
N SER A 83 -10.69 -1.08 -3.06
CA SER A 83 -12.10 -0.78 -3.32
C SER A 83 -12.62 0.21 -2.29
N PRO A 84 -13.55 1.10 -2.66
CA PRO A 84 -14.21 1.99 -1.70
C PRO A 84 -15.10 1.17 -0.75
N TRP A 85 -15.16 1.58 0.51
CA TRP A 85 -16.05 0.99 1.50
C TRP A 85 -16.50 2.05 2.50
N SER A 86 -17.81 2.27 2.65
CA SER A 86 -18.36 3.26 3.59
C SER A 86 -17.74 4.65 3.38
N LYS A 87 -17.17 5.25 4.43
CA LYS A 87 -16.49 6.56 4.41
C LYS A 87 -15.05 6.50 3.85
N GLN A 88 -14.58 5.34 3.39
CA GLN A 88 -13.26 5.13 2.77
C GLN A 88 -13.43 5.23 1.25
N THR A 89 -13.28 6.41 0.69
CA THR A 89 -13.23 6.62 -0.76
C THR A 89 -11.78 6.67 -1.24
N PHE A 90 -11.56 6.41 -2.52
CA PHE A 90 -10.24 6.55 -3.12
C PHE A 90 -9.66 7.95 -2.89
N ASP A 91 -10.45 9.01 -3.11
CA ASP A 91 -10.02 10.40 -2.94
C ASP A 91 -9.58 10.69 -1.51
N ARG A 92 -10.41 10.30 -0.53
CA ARG A 92 -10.11 10.57 0.88
C ARG A 92 -8.89 9.82 1.40
N VAL A 93 -8.58 8.66 0.83
CA VAL A 93 -7.45 7.84 1.28
C VAL A 93 -6.20 8.09 0.45
N HIS A 94 -6.32 8.06 -0.89
CA HIS A 94 -5.16 8.16 -1.78
C HIS A 94 -4.69 9.60 -1.98
N VAL A 95 -5.62 10.58 -1.96
CA VAL A 95 -5.29 11.99 -2.18
C VAL A 95 -5.19 12.74 -0.85
N ASP A 96 -6.32 12.91 -0.14
CA ASP A 96 -6.33 13.71 1.10
C ASP A 96 -5.44 13.10 2.17
N GLY A 97 -5.51 11.78 2.37
CA GLY A 97 -4.69 11.08 3.35
C GLY A 97 -3.19 11.17 3.04
N ALA A 98 -2.80 11.03 1.79
CA ALA A 98 -1.41 11.17 1.35
C ALA A 98 -0.91 12.61 1.53
N LYS A 99 -1.73 13.61 1.13
CA LYS A 99 -1.46 15.03 1.33
C LYS A 99 -1.27 15.36 2.81
N ASN A 100 -2.15 14.89 3.69
CA ASN A 100 -2.05 15.13 5.13
C ASN A 100 -0.72 14.63 5.70
N VAL A 101 -0.30 13.40 5.33
CA VAL A 101 0.99 12.85 5.77
C VAL A 101 2.15 13.72 5.27
N ALA A 102 2.15 14.08 3.99
CA ALA A 102 3.22 14.89 3.40
C ALA A 102 3.30 16.30 4.02
N THR A 103 2.15 16.95 4.21
CA THR A 103 2.05 18.28 4.83
C THR A 103 2.62 18.27 6.25
N VAL A 104 2.25 17.26 7.05
CA VAL A 104 2.77 17.17 8.44
C VAL A 104 4.27 16.87 8.47
N VAL A 105 4.74 15.98 7.61
CA VAL A 105 6.17 15.64 7.48
C VAL A 105 6.98 16.88 7.13
N ALA A 106 6.52 17.67 6.16
CA ALA A 106 7.17 18.92 5.76
C ALA A 106 7.16 19.96 6.90
N ALA A 107 6.00 20.16 7.56
CA ALA A 107 5.85 21.11 8.66
C ALA A 107 6.72 20.77 9.88
N LEU A 108 7.00 19.50 10.13
CA LEU A 108 7.90 19.05 11.20
C LEU A 108 9.38 18.96 10.77
N GLY A 109 9.70 19.34 9.54
CA GLY A 109 11.06 19.33 9.02
C GLY A 109 11.68 17.93 8.86
N ILE A 110 10.86 16.88 8.81
CA ILE A 110 11.34 15.51 8.63
C ILE A 110 11.78 15.31 7.17
N LYS A 111 13.04 14.94 6.97
CA LYS A 111 13.69 14.89 5.65
C LYS A 111 13.38 13.61 4.84
N ARG A 112 12.78 12.61 5.46
CA ARG A 112 12.60 11.28 4.86
C ARG A 112 11.13 10.88 4.89
N LEU A 113 10.46 11.08 3.75
CA LEU A 113 9.13 10.56 3.47
C LEU A 113 9.21 9.56 2.30
N ILE A 114 8.69 8.37 2.50
CA ILE A 114 8.46 7.39 1.44
C ILE A 114 6.95 7.22 1.28
N HIS A 115 6.46 7.42 0.06
CA HIS A 115 5.05 7.22 -0.27
C HIS A 115 4.86 6.09 -1.27
N MET A 116 3.99 5.15 -0.95
CA MET A 116 3.66 4.01 -1.80
C MET A 116 2.54 4.36 -2.77
N SER A 117 2.88 4.40 -4.05
CA SER A 117 1.95 4.52 -5.17
C SER A 117 1.73 3.17 -5.87
N ALA A 118 1.53 3.15 -7.17
CA ALA A 118 1.38 1.96 -7.99
C ALA A 118 1.96 2.21 -9.39
N LEU A 119 2.47 1.16 -10.05
CA LEU A 119 3.08 1.25 -11.39
C LEU A 119 2.13 1.87 -12.43
N GLY A 120 0.85 1.53 -12.39
CA GLY A 120 -0.18 2.06 -13.30
C GLY A 120 -0.79 3.40 -12.88
N ALA A 121 -0.20 4.16 -11.94
CA ALA A 121 -0.72 5.47 -11.54
C ALA A 121 -0.62 6.47 -12.71
N SER A 122 -1.78 6.96 -13.20
CA SER A 122 -1.90 7.91 -14.29
C SER A 122 -3.17 8.73 -14.16
N LEU A 123 -3.09 10.04 -14.41
CA LEU A 123 -4.26 10.92 -14.42
C LEU A 123 -5.21 10.62 -15.60
N GLU A 124 -4.67 10.08 -16.68
CA GLU A 124 -5.38 9.74 -17.91
C GLU A 124 -5.99 8.34 -17.90
N SER A 125 -5.76 7.56 -16.83
CA SER A 125 -6.30 6.20 -16.72
C SER A 125 -7.83 6.22 -16.62
N GLU A 126 -8.50 5.25 -17.22
CA GLU A 126 -9.94 5.01 -17.00
C GLU A 126 -10.24 4.49 -15.59
N SER A 127 -9.24 3.91 -14.92
CA SER A 127 -9.36 3.40 -13.56
C SER A 127 -9.30 4.51 -12.53
N ARG A 128 -10.40 4.68 -11.75
CA ARG A 128 -10.43 5.64 -10.64
C ARG A 128 -9.34 5.37 -9.59
N TYR A 129 -8.98 4.11 -9.38
CA TYR A 129 -7.85 3.73 -8.53
C TYR A 129 -6.55 4.38 -9.04
N ALA A 130 -6.21 4.17 -10.33
CA ALA A 130 -4.99 4.68 -10.93
C ALA A 130 -4.95 6.22 -10.97
N GLN A 131 -6.08 6.87 -11.30
CA GLN A 131 -6.20 8.33 -11.26
C GLN A 131 -5.91 8.88 -9.86
N THR A 132 -6.56 8.33 -8.81
CA THR A 132 -6.38 8.83 -7.45
C THR A 132 -5.01 8.53 -6.88
N LYS A 133 -4.35 7.45 -7.32
CA LYS A 133 -2.94 7.21 -6.99
C LYS A 133 -2.04 8.29 -7.58
N ALA A 134 -2.24 8.66 -8.85
CA ALA A 134 -1.50 9.73 -9.50
C ALA A 134 -1.77 11.10 -8.85
N MET A 135 -3.04 11.42 -8.55
CA MET A 135 -3.40 12.65 -7.81
C MET A 135 -2.73 12.69 -6.42
N GLY A 136 -2.66 11.55 -5.74
CA GLY A 136 -1.95 11.42 -4.46
C GLY A 136 -0.45 11.69 -4.58
N GLU A 137 0.20 11.22 -5.65
CA GLU A 137 1.60 11.51 -5.92
C GLU A 137 1.85 13.02 -6.11
N THR A 138 1.00 13.68 -6.91
CA THR A 138 1.06 15.12 -7.10
C THR A 138 0.91 15.84 -5.75
N ALA A 139 -0.12 15.52 -4.97
CA ALA A 139 -0.35 16.12 -3.67
C ALA A 139 0.80 15.91 -2.67
N VAL A 140 1.47 14.75 -2.72
CA VAL A 140 2.66 14.47 -1.90
C VAL A 140 3.86 15.27 -2.37
N SER A 141 4.11 15.35 -3.68
CA SER A 141 5.24 16.08 -4.27
C SER A 141 5.13 17.58 -4.01
N ASP A 142 3.92 18.14 -4.11
CA ASP A 142 3.65 19.56 -3.84
C ASP A 142 3.85 19.89 -2.35
N ALA A 143 3.39 19.04 -1.45
CA ALA A 143 3.49 19.27 0.00
C ALA A 143 4.88 18.96 0.56
N CYS A 144 5.60 17.99 0.00
CA CYS A 144 6.91 17.52 0.45
C CYS A 144 7.79 17.13 -0.75
N PRO A 145 8.43 18.10 -1.44
CA PRO A 145 9.24 17.83 -2.65
C PRO A 145 10.40 16.85 -2.46
N SER A 146 10.85 16.64 -1.20
CA SER A 146 11.88 15.65 -0.87
C SER A 146 11.35 14.22 -0.70
N ALA A 147 10.05 13.98 -0.87
CA ALA A 147 9.45 12.66 -0.73
C ALA A 147 9.94 11.72 -1.83
N THR A 148 10.17 10.46 -1.46
CA THR A 148 10.42 9.38 -2.41
C THR A 148 9.09 8.67 -2.73
N ILE A 149 8.68 8.69 -3.98
CA ILE A 149 7.50 7.98 -4.45
C ILE A 149 7.91 6.63 -5.02
N MET A 150 7.33 5.56 -4.48
CA MET A 150 7.57 4.20 -4.96
C MET A 150 6.36 3.70 -5.73
N ARG A 151 6.56 3.25 -6.95
CA ARG A 151 5.54 2.66 -7.83
C ARG A 151 5.81 1.16 -8.00
N PRO A 152 5.41 0.31 -7.05
CA PRO A 152 5.58 -1.12 -7.21
C PRO A 152 4.63 -1.66 -8.27
N SER A 153 5.00 -2.75 -8.90
CA SER A 153 4.11 -3.64 -9.64
C SER A 153 3.20 -4.40 -8.67
N VAL A 154 2.50 -5.42 -9.14
CA VAL A 154 1.70 -6.27 -8.27
C VAL A 154 2.60 -6.96 -7.26
N VAL A 155 2.34 -6.71 -5.98
CA VAL A 155 3.06 -7.33 -4.87
C VAL A 155 2.26 -8.54 -4.39
N PHE A 156 2.90 -9.69 -4.33
CA PHE A 156 2.28 -10.95 -3.94
C PHE A 156 3.05 -11.63 -2.81
N GLY A 157 2.37 -12.52 -2.09
CA GLY A 157 2.95 -13.27 -0.97
C GLY A 157 1.90 -14.02 -0.15
N PRO A 158 2.29 -14.76 0.90
CA PRO A 158 1.37 -15.62 1.66
C PRO A 158 0.15 -14.90 2.23
N GLU A 159 0.29 -13.63 2.60
CA GLU A 159 -0.78 -12.82 3.22
C GLU A 159 -1.39 -11.79 2.25
N ASP A 160 -1.08 -11.83 0.94
CA ASP A 160 -1.74 -10.96 -0.01
C ASP A 160 -3.22 -11.34 -0.14
N ARG A 161 -4.06 -10.34 -0.42
CA ARG A 161 -5.50 -10.56 -0.59
C ARG A 161 -5.89 -10.82 -2.04
N PHE A 162 -5.06 -10.37 -2.99
CA PHE A 162 -5.41 -10.43 -4.40
C PHE A 162 -5.28 -11.85 -4.94
N PHE A 163 -4.08 -12.44 -4.91
CA PHE A 163 -3.87 -13.80 -5.41
C PHE A 163 -4.50 -14.87 -4.53
N ASN A 164 -4.57 -14.65 -3.20
CA ASN A 164 -5.21 -15.60 -2.30
C ASN A 164 -6.73 -15.66 -2.50
N ILE A 165 -7.41 -14.61 -2.99
CA ILE A 165 -8.80 -14.69 -3.42
C ILE A 165 -8.91 -15.61 -4.65
N PHE A 166 -8.07 -15.45 -5.66
CA PHE A 166 -8.06 -16.33 -6.82
C PHE A 166 -7.72 -17.78 -6.44
N ALA A 167 -6.71 -17.98 -5.60
CA ALA A 167 -6.37 -19.30 -5.08
C ALA A 167 -7.52 -19.95 -4.28
N SER A 168 -8.31 -19.18 -3.56
CA SER A 168 -9.49 -19.69 -2.88
C SER A 168 -10.64 -20.04 -3.85
N LEU A 169 -10.82 -19.24 -4.90
CA LEU A 169 -11.82 -19.51 -5.93
C LEU A 169 -11.53 -20.80 -6.70
N THR A 170 -10.25 -21.12 -6.98
CA THR A 170 -9.87 -22.38 -7.65
C THR A 170 -10.24 -23.64 -6.84
N ARG A 171 -10.41 -23.52 -5.53
CA ARG A 171 -10.84 -24.65 -4.68
C ARG A 171 -12.32 -24.98 -4.83
N PHE A 172 -13.14 -24.02 -5.32
CA PHE A 172 -14.60 -24.15 -5.43
C PHE A 172 -15.10 -24.03 -6.87
N SER A 173 -14.29 -23.59 -7.82
CA SER A 173 -14.67 -23.39 -9.22
C SER A 173 -13.63 -23.99 -10.15
N VAL A 174 -14.12 -24.72 -11.17
CA VAL A 174 -13.30 -25.29 -12.25
C VAL A 174 -12.90 -24.20 -13.27
N THR A 175 -13.54 -23.03 -13.22
CA THR A 175 -13.29 -21.91 -14.13
C THR A 175 -12.80 -20.70 -13.36
N LEU A 176 -11.72 -20.08 -13.85
CA LEU A 176 -11.21 -18.80 -13.36
C LEU A 176 -11.66 -17.67 -14.27
N PRO A 177 -12.14 -16.54 -13.74
CA PRO A 177 -12.38 -15.36 -14.55
C PRO A 177 -11.02 -14.80 -15.02
N VAL A 178 -10.83 -14.73 -16.33
CA VAL A 178 -9.68 -14.08 -16.95
C VAL A 178 -10.09 -12.66 -17.32
N ILE A 179 -9.54 -11.67 -16.61
CA ILE A 179 -9.83 -10.25 -16.87
C ILE A 179 -8.96 -9.79 -18.04
N GLY A 180 -9.61 -9.24 -19.09
CA GLY A 180 -8.91 -8.73 -20.28
C GLY A 180 -8.72 -9.77 -21.40
N ALA A 181 -9.21 -11.01 -21.23
CA ALA A 181 -9.24 -11.95 -22.33
C ALA A 181 -10.38 -11.62 -23.32
N PRO A 182 -10.16 -11.78 -24.63
CA PRO A 182 -11.24 -11.66 -25.61
C PRO A 182 -12.33 -12.69 -25.31
N ILE A 183 -13.59 -12.31 -25.55
CA ILE A 183 -14.79 -13.14 -25.26
C ILE A 183 -14.76 -14.47 -26.02
N MET A 184 -14.04 -14.53 -27.14
CA MET A 184 -13.75 -15.75 -27.88
C MET A 184 -12.25 -15.89 -28.11
N PRO A 185 -11.62 -16.97 -27.65
CA PRO A 185 -10.25 -17.27 -28.05
C PRO A 185 -10.20 -17.54 -29.55
N LYS A 186 -9.25 -16.96 -30.25
CA LYS A 186 -8.96 -17.32 -31.63
C LYS A 186 -8.41 -18.76 -31.62
N ILE A 187 -9.19 -19.68 -32.21
CA ILE A 187 -8.74 -21.04 -32.44
C ILE A 187 -8.21 -21.09 -33.88
N GLU A 188 -6.91 -21.17 -34.03
CA GLU A 188 -6.28 -21.42 -35.32
C GLU A 188 -6.14 -22.93 -35.49
N LEU A 189 -6.95 -23.48 -36.40
CA LEU A 189 -6.83 -24.84 -36.88
C LEU A 189 -5.84 -24.78 -38.05
N GLY A 190 -4.57 -24.99 -37.79
CA GLY A 190 -3.63 -24.93 -38.90
C GLY A 190 -2.31 -25.60 -38.64
N GLY A 191 -1.92 -26.48 -39.57
CA GLY A 191 -0.57 -26.94 -39.78
C GLY A 191 -0.11 -28.12 -38.92
N GLU A 192 0.95 -28.75 -39.35
CA GLU A 192 1.52 -30.03 -38.90
C GLU A 192 1.89 -30.17 -37.41
N HIS A 193 1.60 -29.18 -36.56
CA HIS A 193 2.01 -29.15 -35.14
C HIS A 193 0.92 -28.92 -34.10
N GLY A 194 -0.34 -29.16 -34.42
CA GLY A 194 -1.42 -29.18 -33.43
C GLY A 194 -2.23 -27.87 -33.32
N ILE A 195 -3.21 -27.86 -32.41
CA ILE A 195 -4.10 -26.74 -32.13
C ILE A 195 -3.37 -25.70 -31.24
N SER A 196 -3.23 -24.49 -31.74
CA SER A 196 -2.78 -23.36 -30.95
C SER A 196 -3.97 -22.52 -30.51
N ILE A 197 -4.04 -22.18 -29.23
CA ILE A 197 -5.08 -21.32 -28.66
C ILE A 197 -4.40 -20.05 -28.17
N ASP A 198 -4.66 -18.93 -28.86
CA ASP A 198 -4.17 -17.62 -28.44
C ASP A 198 -5.22 -16.95 -27.54
N PHE A 199 -4.84 -16.67 -26.31
CA PHE A 199 -5.67 -15.97 -25.33
C PHE A 199 -5.39 -14.46 -25.30
N PHE A 200 -4.35 -14.00 -25.98
CA PHE A 200 -3.92 -12.59 -25.99
C PHE A 200 -3.64 -12.20 -27.44
N GLY A 201 -4.61 -11.61 -28.07
CA GLY A 201 -4.46 -10.99 -29.39
C GLY A 201 -3.96 -9.59 -29.33
#